data_71671aad2f4be97002134998a2405942
#
_entry.id   71671aad2f4be97002134998a2405942
#
_cell.length_a   1.000
_cell.length_b   1.000
_cell.length_c   1.000
_cell.angle_alpha   90.00
_cell.angle_beta   90.00
_cell.angle_gamma   90.00
#
_symmetry.space_group_name_H-M   'P 1'
#
loop_
_entity.id
_entity.type
_entity.pdbx_description
1 polymer ?
#
loop_
_entity_poly.entity_id
_entity_poly.type
_entity_poly.pdbx_seq_one_letter_code
_entity_poly.pdbx_strand_id
1 'polypeptide(L)'
;MAQALRHIMTRFREYNKDPIDGFFCEPTNDAFKWKFTQLGPFNTPFEGELLNGYIIFPHSFPNEPPVIQFTSKMFHPNIYTDGKVCMSILHGAREENFYDKAEEKWLPVHTIQSIVLSMLLIIQDPNIESPANLEAAKLLRENKREYYRRVRKFLSVN
;
A
#
# COMPACT_ATOMS: atom_id res chain seq x y z
N MET A 1 -0.79 -11.34 21.41
CA MET A 1 0.02 -11.93 20.30
C MET A 1 -0.65 -13.15 19.68
N ALA A 2 -1.02 -14.18 20.43
CA ALA A 2 -1.67 -15.39 19.89
C ALA A 2 -3.01 -15.09 19.19
N GLN A 3 -3.79 -14.15 19.70
CA GLN A 3 -5.05 -13.73 19.10
C GLN A 3 -4.81 -13.01 17.77
N ALA A 4 -3.85 -12.08 17.74
CA ALA A 4 -3.46 -11.38 16.51
C ALA A 4 -2.99 -12.39 15.43
N LEU A 5 -2.17 -13.36 15.82
CA LEU A 5 -1.69 -14.38 14.90
C LEU A 5 -2.84 -15.20 14.26
N ARG A 6 -3.85 -15.54 15.05
CA ARG A 6 -5.05 -16.24 14.52
C ARG A 6 -5.77 -15.39 13.47
N HIS A 7 -5.96 -14.10 13.74
CA HIS A 7 -6.57 -13.18 12.79
C HIS A 7 -5.74 -13.05 11.51
N ILE A 8 -4.43 -12.90 11.66
CA ILE A 8 -3.49 -12.79 10.51
C ILE A 8 -3.58 -14.04 9.64
N MET A 9 -3.54 -15.23 10.24
CA MET A 9 -3.62 -16.50 9.51
C MET A 9 -4.99 -16.70 8.86
N THR A 10 -6.05 -16.24 9.50
CA THR A 10 -7.40 -16.26 8.91
C THR A 10 -7.48 -15.37 7.68
N ARG A 11 -6.94 -14.13 7.75
CA ARG A 11 -6.87 -13.21 6.62
C ARG A 11 -6.06 -13.79 5.45
N PHE A 12 -4.98 -14.50 5.76
CA PHE A 12 -4.17 -15.17 4.73
C PHE A 12 -4.97 -16.26 4.00
N ARG A 13 -5.67 -17.11 4.74
CA ARG A 13 -6.51 -18.15 4.13
C ARG A 13 -7.65 -17.57 3.30
N GLU A 14 -8.30 -16.51 3.79
CA GLU A 14 -9.36 -15.81 3.06
C GLU A 14 -8.84 -15.23 1.74
N TYR A 15 -7.68 -14.58 1.79
CA TYR A 15 -7.06 -14.00 0.59
C TYR A 15 -6.76 -15.07 -0.46
N ASN A 16 -6.23 -16.21 -0.05
CA ASN A 16 -5.89 -17.30 -0.98
C ASN A 16 -7.09 -17.94 -1.65
N LYS A 17 -8.30 -17.80 -1.08
CA LYS A 17 -9.53 -18.29 -1.70
C LYS A 17 -10.00 -17.43 -2.86
N ASP A 18 -9.70 -16.13 -2.82
CA ASP A 18 -10.13 -15.17 -3.83
C ASP A 18 -9.04 -14.10 -4.02
N PRO A 19 -7.89 -14.49 -4.54
CA PRO A 19 -6.77 -13.56 -4.70
C PRO A 19 -7.05 -12.55 -5.81
N ILE A 20 -6.45 -11.37 -5.67
CA ILE A 20 -6.50 -10.32 -6.69
C ILE A 20 -5.41 -10.57 -7.72
N ASP A 21 -5.77 -10.52 -8.99
CA ASP A 21 -4.84 -10.69 -10.10
C ASP A 21 -3.70 -9.68 -10.01
N GLY A 22 -2.48 -10.17 -10.16
CA GLY A 22 -1.28 -9.35 -10.15
C GLY A 22 -0.75 -8.99 -8.77
N PHE A 23 -1.38 -9.48 -7.70
CA PHE A 23 -0.86 -9.31 -6.33
C PHE A 23 -0.60 -10.65 -5.67
N PHE A 24 0.64 -10.87 -5.26
CA PHE A 24 1.11 -12.11 -4.65
C PHE A 24 1.68 -11.78 -3.27
N CYS A 25 1.23 -12.49 -2.24
CA CYS A 25 1.77 -12.32 -0.90
C CYS A 25 1.87 -13.65 -0.17
N GLU A 26 2.85 -13.73 0.70
CA GLU A 26 3.06 -14.89 1.59
C GLU A 26 3.78 -14.48 2.86
N PRO A 27 3.53 -15.16 3.98
CA PRO A 27 4.29 -14.92 5.21
C PRO A 27 5.78 -15.18 5.00
N THR A 28 6.60 -14.41 5.71
CA THR A 28 8.04 -14.68 5.86
C THR A 28 8.23 -15.67 7.02
N ASN A 29 9.47 -15.87 7.50
CA ASN A 29 9.73 -16.62 8.73
C ASN A 29 9.04 -15.99 9.95
N ASP A 30 8.73 -14.71 9.87
CA ASP A 30 7.90 -14.00 10.85
C ASP A 30 6.45 -13.92 10.31
N ALA A 31 5.52 -14.58 10.99
CA ALA A 31 4.11 -14.59 10.59
C ALA A 31 3.45 -13.21 10.62
N PHE A 32 4.02 -12.25 11.34
CA PHE A 32 3.57 -10.85 11.37
C PHE A 32 4.10 -10.02 10.22
N LYS A 33 4.92 -10.59 9.36
CA LYS A 33 5.52 -9.91 8.22
C LYS A 33 5.37 -10.76 6.96
N TRP A 34 4.59 -10.25 6.01
CA TRP A 34 4.41 -10.92 4.71
C TRP A 34 5.18 -10.16 3.65
N LYS A 35 5.83 -10.89 2.75
CA LYS A 35 6.37 -10.29 1.54
C LYS A 35 5.27 -10.25 0.47
N PHE A 36 5.30 -9.23 -0.38
CA PHE A 36 4.40 -9.15 -1.51
C PHE A 36 5.12 -8.70 -2.78
N THR A 37 4.53 -9.07 -3.90
CA THR A 37 4.87 -8.55 -5.23
C THR A 37 3.60 -8.09 -5.89
N GLN A 38 3.58 -6.85 -6.33
CA GLN A 38 2.49 -6.21 -7.07
C GLN A 38 2.92 -5.95 -8.50
N LEU A 39 2.17 -6.46 -9.47
CA LEU A 39 2.36 -6.08 -10.86
C LEU A 39 1.89 -4.63 -11.04
N GLY A 40 2.73 -3.80 -11.63
CA GLY A 40 2.40 -2.39 -11.89
C GLY A 40 1.16 -2.27 -12.76
N PRO A 41 0.14 -1.49 -12.35
CA PRO A 41 -1.13 -1.43 -13.07
C PRO A 41 -1.00 -0.87 -14.48
N PHE A 42 -1.88 -1.34 -15.36
CA PHE A 42 -2.00 -0.87 -16.73
C PHE A 42 -2.33 0.63 -16.77
N ASN A 43 -1.82 1.34 -17.76
CA ASN A 43 -1.98 2.80 -17.94
C ASN A 43 -1.42 3.64 -16.77
N THR A 44 -0.43 3.14 -16.07
CA THR A 44 0.33 3.90 -15.08
C THR A 44 1.81 3.91 -15.45
N PRO A 45 2.60 4.83 -14.88
CA PRO A 45 4.04 4.79 -15.11
C PRO A 45 4.73 3.57 -14.52
N PHE A 46 4.01 2.78 -13.72
CA PHE A 46 4.49 1.53 -13.11
C PHE A 46 4.21 0.29 -13.97
N GLU A 47 3.48 0.45 -15.08
CA GLU A 47 3.07 -0.66 -15.93
C GLU A 47 4.24 -1.55 -16.33
N GLY A 48 4.06 -2.85 -16.19
CA GLY A 48 5.07 -3.84 -16.57
C GLY A 48 6.16 -4.08 -15.54
N GLU A 49 6.17 -3.34 -14.44
CA GLU A 49 7.14 -3.51 -13.36
C GLU A 49 6.61 -4.43 -12.26
N LEU A 50 7.50 -5.14 -11.59
CA LEU A 50 7.20 -5.88 -10.39
C LEU A 50 7.59 -5.03 -9.17
N LEU A 51 6.58 -4.66 -8.39
CA LEU A 51 6.74 -3.80 -7.22
C LEU A 51 6.74 -4.67 -5.98
N ASN A 52 7.84 -4.68 -5.25
CA ASN A 52 8.04 -5.55 -4.10
C ASN A 52 7.93 -4.78 -2.79
N GLY A 53 7.51 -5.46 -1.74
CA GLY A 53 7.40 -4.86 -0.43
C GLY A 53 6.96 -5.83 0.65
N TYR A 54 6.58 -5.27 1.80
CA TYR A 54 6.12 -6.02 2.96
C TYR A 54 4.79 -5.47 3.48
N ILE A 55 3.95 -6.39 3.97
CA ILE A 55 2.81 -6.09 4.84
C ILE A 55 3.24 -6.46 6.25
N ILE A 56 3.25 -5.50 7.16
CA ILE A 56 3.73 -5.67 8.53
C ILE A 56 2.55 -5.49 9.49
N PHE A 57 2.21 -6.54 10.21
CA PHE A 57 1.07 -6.55 11.13
C PHE A 57 1.50 -6.17 12.53
N PRO A 58 0.77 -5.27 13.23
CA PRO A 58 1.02 -5.01 14.64
C PRO A 58 0.52 -6.16 15.51
N HIS A 59 1.06 -6.27 16.73
CA HIS A 59 0.57 -7.26 17.70
C HIS A 59 -0.87 -6.98 18.16
N SER A 60 -1.36 -5.77 17.95
CA SER A 60 -2.74 -5.34 18.22
C SER A 60 -3.71 -5.63 17.08
N PHE A 61 -3.22 -6.20 15.95
CA PHE A 61 -4.07 -6.57 14.81
C PHE A 61 -5.21 -7.51 15.27
N PRO A 62 -6.47 -7.33 14.86
CA PRO A 62 -6.95 -6.42 13.82
C PRO A 62 -7.44 -5.04 14.32
N ASN A 63 -7.21 -4.69 15.60
CA ASN A 63 -7.66 -3.40 16.15
C ASN A 63 -6.91 -2.23 15.51
N GLU A 64 -5.62 -2.42 15.24
CA GLU A 64 -4.80 -1.47 14.52
C GLU A 64 -4.43 -2.01 13.13
N PRO A 65 -4.30 -1.12 12.14
CA PRO A 65 -4.01 -1.53 10.76
C PRO A 65 -2.60 -2.06 10.58
N PRO A 66 -2.37 -2.84 9.52
CA PRO A 66 -1.00 -3.17 9.10
C PRO A 66 -0.32 -1.95 8.48
N VAL A 67 1.01 -2.02 8.40
CA VAL A 67 1.83 -1.10 7.62
C VAL A 67 2.18 -1.77 6.29
N ILE A 68 2.05 -1.04 5.19
CA ILE A 68 2.54 -1.48 3.88
C ILE A 68 3.77 -0.65 3.55
N GLN A 69 4.84 -1.33 3.19
CA GLN A 69 6.10 -0.67 2.85
C GLN A 69 6.72 -1.31 1.60
N PHE A 70 6.85 -0.52 0.54
CA PHE A 70 7.57 -0.95 -0.65
C PHE A 70 9.07 -0.99 -0.37
N THR A 71 9.73 -2.06 -0.83
CA THR A 71 11.18 -2.14 -0.91
C THR A 71 11.68 -1.69 -2.27
N SER A 72 10.86 -1.84 -3.32
CA SER A 72 11.09 -1.19 -4.60
C SER A 72 11.09 0.32 -4.43
N LYS A 73 12.01 1.01 -5.13
CA LYS A 73 12.06 2.47 -5.08
C LYS A 73 10.87 3.06 -5.83
N MET A 74 10.03 3.76 -5.08
CA MET A 74 8.78 4.32 -5.56
C MET A 74 8.82 5.84 -5.52
N PHE A 75 8.46 6.47 -6.61
CA PHE A 75 8.21 7.91 -6.69
C PHE A 75 6.71 8.12 -6.90
N HIS A 76 5.98 8.43 -5.82
CA HIS A 76 4.53 8.49 -5.85
C HIS A 76 4.03 9.47 -4.77
N PRO A 77 2.98 10.27 -5.06
CA PRO A 77 2.47 11.26 -4.10
C PRO A 77 2.08 10.69 -2.72
N ASN A 78 1.62 9.44 -2.67
CA ASN A 78 1.10 8.83 -1.45
C ASN A 78 2.03 7.76 -0.85
N ILE A 79 3.28 7.75 -1.28
CA ILE A 79 4.30 6.84 -0.75
C ILE A 79 5.48 7.67 -0.25
N TYR A 80 5.80 7.49 1.05
CA TYR A 80 6.95 8.16 1.66
C TYR A 80 8.27 7.67 1.05
N THR A 81 9.33 8.43 1.23
CA THR A 81 10.65 8.08 0.68
C THR A 81 11.22 6.78 1.24
N ASP A 82 10.77 6.36 2.43
CA ASP A 82 11.12 5.05 3.01
C ASP A 82 10.28 3.88 2.46
N GLY A 83 9.32 4.16 1.58
CA GLY A 83 8.45 3.16 0.96
C GLY A 83 7.11 2.94 1.66
N LYS A 84 6.86 3.56 2.80
CA LYS A 84 5.58 3.41 3.50
C LYS A 84 4.45 4.06 2.72
N VAL A 85 3.34 3.32 2.61
CA VAL A 85 2.14 3.77 1.90
C VAL A 85 1.25 4.56 2.85
N CYS A 86 0.86 5.77 2.40
CA CYS A 86 -0.11 6.61 3.09
C CYS A 86 -1.45 6.57 2.36
N MET A 87 -2.43 5.87 2.95
CA MET A 87 -3.80 5.82 2.43
C MET A 87 -4.77 5.65 3.60
N SER A 88 -6.00 6.16 3.44
CA SER A 88 -6.98 6.27 4.53
C SER A 88 -7.26 4.95 5.23
N ILE A 89 -7.38 3.85 4.49
CA ILE A 89 -7.67 2.52 5.06
C ILE A 89 -6.57 2.04 6.03
N LEU A 90 -5.35 2.59 5.94
CA LEU A 90 -4.23 2.26 6.83
C LEU A 90 -4.10 3.22 8.02
N HIS A 91 -5.02 4.20 8.15
CA HIS A 91 -5.03 5.12 9.27
C HIS A 91 -5.90 4.57 10.40
N GLY A 92 -5.33 4.44 11.58
CA GLY A 92 -6.04 3.99 12.77
C GLY A 92 -7.06 5.01 13.27
N ALA A 93 -8.01 4.56 14.11
CA ALA A 93 -9.06 5.41 14.65
C ALA A 93 -8.52 6.58 15.50
N ARG A 94 -7.31 6.46 16.02
CA ARG A 94 -6.64 7.49 16.85
C ARG A 94 -5.83 8.49 16.03
N GLU A 95 -5.60 8.22 14.75
CA GLU A 95 -4.87 9.13 13.89
C GLU A 95 -5.79 10.26 13.45
N GLU A 96 -5.38 11.50 13.74
CA GLU A 96 -6.08 12.67 13.26
C GLU A 96 -5.57 13.02 11.87
N ASN A 97 -6.40 12.77 10.88
CA ASN A 97 -6.15 13.22 9.53
C ASN A 97 -7.44 13.88 9.02
N PHE A 98 -7.38 15.20 8.85
CA PHE A 98 -8.54 16.00 8.44
C PHE A 98 -9.06 15.68 7.03
N TYR A 99 -8.25 15.00 6.21
CA TYR A 99 -8.63 14.64 4.85
C TYR A 99 -9.29 13.27 4.75
N ASP A 100 -9.22 12.47 5.83
CA ASP A 100 -9.85 11.16 5.85
C ASP A 100 -11.32 11.27 6.22
N LYS A 101 -12.16 10.59 5.45
CA LYS A 101 -13.53 10.35 5.87
C LYS A 101 -13.56 9.21 6.89
N ALA A 102 -14.45 9.30 7.87
CA ALA A 102 -14.53 8.29 8.94
C ALA A 102 -14.71 6.87 8.40
N GLU A 103 -15.51 6.71 7.33
CA GLU A 103 -15.77 5.43 6.68
C GLU A 103 -14.59 4.88 5.86
N GLU A 104 -13.59 5.70 5.59
CA GLU A 104 -12.38 5.29 4.85
C GLU A 104 -11.27 4.82 5.76
N LYS A 105 -11.37 5.07 7.08
CA LYS A 105 -10.36 4.66 8.05
C LYS A 105 -10.39 3.16 8.31
N TRP A 106 -9.30 2.67 8.92
CA TRP A 106 -9.19 1.26 9.28
C TRP A 106 -10.30 0.81 10.20
N LEU A 107 -10.87 -0.36 9.88
CA LEU A 107 -11.80 -1.11 10.70
C LEU A 107 -11.34 -2.56 10.77
N PRO A 108 -11.54 -3.26 11.90
CA PRO A 108 -11.13 -4.67 12.06
C PRO A 108 -11.74 -5.64 11.05
N VAL A 109 -12.83 -5.24 10.38
CA VAL A 109 -13.50 -6.06 9.35
C VAL A 109 -12.82 -5.99 7.98
N HIS A 110 -11.89 -5.07 7.77
CA HIS A 110 -11.18 -4.97 6.50
C HIS A 110 -10.36 -6.23 6.21
N THR A 111 -10.38 -6.62 4.95
CA THR A 111 -9.69 -7.82 4.44
C THR A 111 -8.41 -7.43 3.72
N ILE A 112 -7.58 -8.43 3.42
CA ILE A 112 -6.40 -8.20 2.58
C ILE A 112 -6.83 -7.72 1.18
N GLN A 113 -7.93 -8.27 0.63
CA GLN A 113 -8.49 -7.81 -0.62
C GLN A 113 -8.81 -6.31 -0.59
N SER A 114 -9.45 -5.82 0.48
CA SER A 114 -9.77 -4.39 0.64
C SER A 114 -8.50 -3.51 0.61
N ILE A 115 -7.47 -3.94 1.32
CA ILE A 115 -6.19 -3.23 1.37
C ILE A 115 -5.54 -3.19 -0.02
N VAL A 116 -5.49 -4.33 -0.70
CA VAL A 116 -4.86 -4.45 -2.03
C VAL A 116 -5.62 -3.60 -3.05
N LEU A 117 -6.95 -3.64 -3.05
CA LEU A 117 -7.76 -2.82 -3.95
C LEU A 117 -7.55 -1.33 -3.69
N SER A 118 -7.50 -0.91 -2.43
CA SER A 118 -7.23 0.49 -2.08
C SER A 118 -5.85 0.94 -2.55
N MET A 119 -4.85 0.07 -2.42
CA MET A 119 -3.49 0.35 -2.89
C MET A 119 -3.44 0.46 -4.42
N LEU A 120 -4.11 -0.43 -5.15
CA LEU A 120 -4.19 -0.36 -6.60
C LEU A 120 -4.86 0.94 -7.06
N LEU A 121 -5.94 1.34 -6.40
CA LEU A 121 -6.63 2.57 -6.73
C LEU A 121 -5.73 3.80 -6.53
N ILE A 122 -4.98 3.87 -5.43
CA ILE A 122 -4.12 5.01 -5.16
C ILE A 122 -2.91 5.06 -6.10
N ILE A 123 -2.42 3.92 -6.56
CA ILE A 123 -1.36 3.85 -7.57
C ILE A 123 -1.88 4.37 -8.92
N GLN A 124 -3.11 4.02 -9.29
CA GLN A 124 -3.73 4.45 -10.53
C GLN A 124 -4.19 5.91 -10.49
N ASP A 125 -4.73 6.35 -9.37
CA ASP A 125 -5.27 7.69 -9.18
C ASP A 125 -4.75 8.28 -7.86
N PRO A 126 -3.54 8.86 -7.86
CA PRO A 126 -2.93 9.41 -6.67
C PRO A 126 -3.76 10.55 -6.06
N ASN A 127 -3.81 10.58 -4.72
CA ASN A 127 -4.40 11.68 -3.98
C ASN A 127 -3.33 12.76 -3.76
N ILE A 128 -3.46 13.89 -4.48
CA ILE A 128 -2.50 15.00 -4.42
C ILE A 128 -2.85 16.05 -3.36
N GLU A 129 -3.99 15.93 -2.69
CA GLU A 129 -4.45 16.91 -1.69
C GLU A 129 -3.77 16.73 -0.33
N SER A 130 -3.42 15.48 0.01
CA SER A 130 -2.73 15.15 1.26
C SER A 130 -1.52 14.25 0.98
N PRO A 131 -0.47 14.79 0.35
CA PRO A 131 0.62 13.96 -0.13
C PRO A 131 1.61 13.56 0.97
N ALA A 132 2.11 12.32 0.88
CA ALA A 132 3.27 11.82 1.62
C ALA A 132 4.58 12.28 0.99
N ASN A 133 4.57 12.49 -0.33
CA ASN A 133 5.71 12.98 -1.10
C ASN A 133 5.28 14.24 -1.85
N LEU A 134 5.66 15.39 -1.30
CA LEU A 134 5.28 16.71 -1.83
C LEU A 134 5.84 16.95 -3.23
N GLU A 135 7.07 16.54 -3.49
CA GLU A 135 7.72 16.69 -4.80
C GLU A 135 6.97 15.91 -5.87
N ALA A 136 6.62 14.66 -5.58
CA ALA A 136 5.86 13.82 -6.51
C ALA A 136 4.48 14.42 -6.81
N ALA A 137 3.77 14.89 -5.78
CA ALA A 137 2.46 15.51 -5.94
C ALA A 137 2.54 16.78 -6.78
N LYS A 138 3.51 17.64 -6.51
CA LYS A 138 3.74 18.86 -7.27
C LYS A 138 4.04 18.55 -8.74
N LEU A 139 4.92 17.61 -8.98
CA LEU A 139 5.33 17.25 -10.34
C LEU A 139 4.17 16.63 -11.12
N LEU A 140 3.38 15.76 -10.50
CA LEU A 140 2.20 15.18 -11.14
C LEU A 140 1.17 16.25 -11.52
N ARG A 141 0.96 17.25 -10.66
CA ARG A 141 0.03 18.35 -10.91
C ARG A 141 0.52 19.29 -12.03
N GLU A 142 1.80 19.64 -12.02
CA GLU A 142 2.37 20.68 -12.89
C GLU A 142 2.96 20.14 -14.19
N ASN A 143 3.51 18.93 -14.17
CA ASN A 143 4.19 18.35 -15.32
C ASN A 143 4.10 16.81 -15.29
N LYS A 144 2.97 16.29 -15.75
CA LYS A 144 2.69 14.85 -15.75
C LYS A 144 3.75 14.04 -16.49
N ARG A 145 4.24 14.56 -17.63
CA ARG A 145 5.27 13.88 -18.42
C ARG A 145 6.57 13.70 -17.64
N GLU A 146 7.01 14.74 -16.93
CA GLU A 146 8.20 14.68 -16.08
C GLU A 146 7.98 13.76 -14.87
N TYR A 147 6.76 13.75 -14.29
CA TYR A 147 6.39 12.80 -13.24
C TYR A 147 6.58 11.36 -13.73
N TYR A 148 6.07 11.02 -14.92
CA TYR A 148 6.22 9.68 -15.50
C TYR A 148 7.69 9.33 -15.71
N ARG A 149 8.48 10.26 -16.20
CA ARG A 149 9.93 10.08 -16.38
C ARG A 149 10.63 9.79 -15.05
N ARG A 150 10.31 10.53 -14.01
CA ARG A 150 10.90 10.36 -12.66
C ARG A 150 10.51 9.01 -12.05
N VAL A 151 9.28 8.60 -12.20
CA VAL A 151 8.83 7.26 -11.75
C VAL A 151 9.66 6.18 -12.43
N ARG A 152 9.79 6.24 -13.74
CA ARG A 152 10.56 5.25 -14.53
C ARG A 152 12.03 5.25 -14.12
N LYS A 153 12.61 6.40 -13.88
CA LYS A 153 13.99 6.52 -13.41
C LYS A 153 14.18 5.85 -12.05
N PHE A 154 13.27 6.06 -11.11
CA PHE A 154 13.32 5.42 -9.78
C PHE A 154 13.23 3.90 -9.92
N LEU A 155 12.32 3.40 -10.75
CA LEU A 155 12.14 1.96 -10.96
C LEU A 155 13.37 1.31 -11.59
N SER A 156 14.12 2.02 -12.42
CA SER A 156 15.29 1.49 -13.12
C SER A 156 16.46 1.12 -12.19
N VAL A 157 16.44 1.56 -10.94
CA VAL A 157 17.48 1.25 -9.95
C VAL A 157 17.07 0.12 -8.97
N ASN A 158 15.94 -0.52 -9.20
CA ASN A 158 15.48 -1.67 -8.40
C ASN A 158 16.19 -2.95 -8.79
#